data_7ff671585d57655bbcff2d0ce506cde5
#
_entry.id   7ff671585d57655bbcff2d0ce506cde5
#
_cell.length_a   1.000
_cell.length_b   1.000
_cell.length_c   1.000
_cell.angle_alpha   90.00
_cell.angle_beta   90.00
_cell.angle_gamma   90.00
#
_symmetry.space_group_name_H-M   'P 1'
#
loop_
_entity.id
_entity.type
_entity.pdbx_description
1 polymer ?
#
loop_
_entity_poly.entity_id
_entity_poly.type
_entity_poly.pdbx_seq_one_letter_code
_entity_poly.pdbx_strand_id
1 'polypeptide(L)'
;MDFPIDAVRARFPALARTDDGKPRIYFDAPGGTQICRDAIDRMVEHLEAGTANSGGAFVTSRETDTLSEAAHQAMADLLGAEPGEIAFGPNMTSLTLAVSRAISREWDAGDELVLTHLDHDANVAPWLLVARDKGMTVRWIDFDPDTGMLDLEALPGLLGPRTRLVAVGGASNALGTLNDINAIARIIKFGSQALLFVDAVQSVPHVPTDVRALGCDLLVCSPYKFFGPHQGVLWGRVDLLDGIEAYKVRPADPDPPAHRFETGTPSFEAQAGVLGTIEYLDWLGGHFSDANNRPQRLRAAMAACVAYERDLGARLLAGFATIPGLKLWGRPTMEGRVPTFAITIDGHYPDDLARALADSNIFAWSGHFYAVEVIARLGLDRAGGLLRIGLCHYSTADEVDRLIAALRAL
;
A
#
# COMPACT_ATOMS: atom_id res chain seq x y z
N MET A 1 -9.25 -25.66 1.70
CA MET A 1 -8.11 -26.07 0.87
C MET A 1 -6.86 -25.49 1.52
N ASP A 2 -5.79 -26.27 1.55
CA ASP A 2 -4.53 -25.77 2.08
C ASP A 2 -3.94 -24.72 1.13
N PHE A 3 -3.26 -23.71 1.68
CA PHE A 3 -2.63 -22.66 0.87
C PHE A 3 -1.47 -23.27 0.06
N PRO A 4 -1.39 -23.06 -1.28
CA PRO A 4 -0.42 -23.73 -2.15
C PRO A 4 0.97 -23.08 -2.08
N ILE A 5 1.58 -23.05 -0.88
CA ILE A 5 2.79 -22.27 -0.59
C ILE A 5 3.95 -22.58 -1.54
N ASP A 6 4.19 -23.85 -1.86
CA ASP A 6 5.31 -24.24 -2.73
C ASP A 6 5.10 -23.71 -4.17
N ALA A 7 3.87 -23.81 -4.70
CA ALA A 7 3.53 -23.28 -6.01
C ALA A 7 3.59 -21.74 -6.05
N VAL A 8 3.18 -21.07 -4.97
CA VAL A 8 3.33 -19.63 -4.79
C VAL A 8 4.80 -19.23 -4.81
N ARG A 9 5.63 -19.84 -3.98
CA ARG A 9 7.07 -19.52 -3.87
C ARG A 9 7.83 -19.73 -5.18
N ALA A 10 7.46 -20.78 -5.96
CA ALA A 10 8.06 -21.04 -7.26
C ALA A 10 7.86 -19.88 -8.28
N ARG A 11 6.86 -19.02 -8.05
CA ARG A 11 6.63 -17.83 -8.88
C ARG A 11 7.42 -16.59 -8.46
N PHE A 12 8.26 -16.66 -7.43
CA PHE A 12 9.09 -15.57 -6.95
C PHE A 12 10.58 -15.91 -7.10
N PRO A 13 11.24 -15.52 -8.20
CA PRO A 13 12.64 -15.89 -8.47
C PRO A 13 13.63 -15.49 -7.38
N ALA A 14 13.34 -14.36 -6.69
CA ALA A 14 14.21 -13.87 -5.62
C ALA A 14 14.29 -14.84 -4.43
N LEU A 15 13.24 -15.62 -4.17
CA LEU A 15 13.19 -16.56 -3.04
C LEU A 15 14.12 -17.77 -3.22
N ALA A 16 14.58 -18.04 -4.46
CA ALA A 16 15.57 -19.07 -4.75
C ALA A 16 17.03 -18.61 -4.53
N ARG A 17 17.23 -17.31 -4.20
CA ARG A 17 18.58 -16.77 -4.02
C ARG A 17 19.18 -17.20 -2.68
N THR A 18 20.48 -17.48 -2.71
CA THR A 18 21.27 -17.81 -1.51
C THR A 18 22.53 -16.97 -1.48
N ASP A 19 23.03 -16.68 -0.28
CA ASP A 19 24.36 -16.09 -0.06
C ASP A 19 25.16 -17.07 0.81
N ASP A 20 26.33 -17.48 0.36
CA ASP A 20 27.17 -18.50 1.01
C ASP A 20 26.40 -19.80 1.38
N GLY A 21 25.49 -20.22 0.50
CA GLY A 21 24.64 -21.39 0.69
C GLY A 21 23.47 -21.22 1.65
N LYS A 22 23.29 -20.03 2.26
CA LYS A 22 22.15 -19.72 3.12
C LYS A 22 21.03 -19.07 2.30
N PRO A 23 19.77 -19.52 2.41
CA PRO A 23 18.65 -18.89 1.72
C PRO A 23 18.38 -17.51 2.30
N ARG A 24 17.98 -16.58 1.43
CA ARG A 24 17.50 -15.25 1.82
C ARG A 24 16.08 -15.35 2.39
N ILE A 25 15.85 -14.69 3.51
CA ILE A 25 14.54 -14.63 4.17
C ILE A 25 14.09 -13.17 4.18
N TYR A 26 12.96 -12.90 3.53
CA TYR A 26 12.44 -11.55 3.32
C TYR A 26 11.32 -11.25 4.31
N PHE A 27 11.63 -10.47 5.35
CA PHE A 27 10.68 -9.86 6.28
C PHE A 27 10.62 -8.35 6.13
N ASP A 28 10.94 -7.87 4.95
CA ASP A 28 10.98 -6.46 4.56
C ASP A 28 9.77 -6.02 3.73
N ALA A 29 8.75 -6.86 3.59
CA ALA A 29 7.57 -6.66 2.74
C ALA A 29 6.91 -5.27 2.87
N PRO A 30 6.77 -4.63 4.06
CA PRO A 30 6.23 -3.28 4.15
C PRO A 30 7.11 -2.22 3.49
N GLY A 31 8.38 -2.50 3.24
CA GLY A 31 9.31 -1.69 2.44
C GLY A 31 9.14 -1.89 0.93
N GLY A 32 8.73 -3.10 0.52
CA GLY A 32 8.50 -3.55 -0.85
C GLY A 32 8.58 -5.06 -0.92
N THR A 33 7.67 -5.69 -1.66
CA THR A 33 7.66 -7.14 -1.83
C THR A 33 8.59 -7.57 -2.97
N GLN A 34 8.90 -8.86 -3.03
CA GLN A 34 9.59 -9.42 -4.18
C GLN A 34 8.62 -9.45 -5.38
N ILE A 35 9.16 -9.22 -6.58
CA ILE A 35 8.36 -9.21 -7.80
C ILE A 35 8.07 -10.66 -8.26
N CYS A 36 6.83 -10.92 -8.70
CA CYS A 36 6.45 -12.23 -9.21
C CYS A 36 6.97 -12.46 -10.64
N ARG A 37 7.12 -13.73 -11.02
CA ARG A 37 7.58 -14.16 -12.35
C ARG A 37 6.68 -13.63 -13.46
N ASP A 38 5.38 -13.69 -13.26
CA ASP A 38 4.37 -13.25 -14.23
C ASP A 38 4.54 -11.75 -14.58
N ALA A 39 4.84 -10.91 -13.58
CA ALA A 39 5.12 -9.50 -13.81
C ALA A 39 6.42 -9.30 -14.61
N ILE A 40 7.49 -10.04 -14.27
CA ILE A 40 8.77 -9.98 -14.97
C ILE A 40 8.57 -10.39 -16.44
N ASP A 41 7.88 -11.50 -16.68
CA ASP A 41 7.69 -12.07 -18.01
C ASP A 41 6.88 -11.12 -18.90
N ARG A 42 5.82 -10.48 -18.38
CA ARG A 42 5.06 -9.46 -19.10
C ARG A 42 5.89 -8.24 -19.46
N MET A 43 6.75 -7.78 -18.55
CA MET A 43 7.67 -6.67 -18.83
C MET A 43 8.65 -7.02 -19.94
N VAL A 44 9.26 -8.20 -19.89
CA VAL A 44 10.20 -8.70 -20.91
C VAL A 44 9.52 -8.88 -22.25
N GLU A 45 8.34 -9.53 -22.28
CA GLU A 45 7.53 -9.72 -23.49
C GLU A 45 7.23 -8.39 -24.18
N HIS A 46 6.79 -7.37 -23.45
CA HIS A 46 6.53 -6.05 -24.02
C HIS A 46 7.78 -5.41 -24.60
N LEU A 47 8.93 -5.49 -23.90
CA LEU A 47 10.19 -4.90 -24.35
C LEU A 47 10.76 -5.62 -25.58
N GLU A 48 10.60 -6.95 -25.67
CA GLU A 48 11.10 -7.77 -26.80
C GLU A 48 10.19 -7.69 -28.04
N ALA A 49 8.87 -7.54 -27.86
CA ALA A 49 7.92 -7.42 -28.96
C ALA A 49 8.05 -6.12 -29.76
N GLY A 50 8.68 -5.11 -29.17
CA GLY A 50 8.88 -3.79 -29.75
C GLY A 50 7.98 -2.72 -29.15
N THR A 51 8.60 -1.69 -28.62
CA THR A 51 7.93 -0.60 -27.90
C THR A 51 7.52 0.54 -28.83
N ALA A 52 6.38 1.17 -28.54
CA ALA A 52 5.93 2.40 -29.18
C ALA A 52 5.10 3.23 -28.20
N ASN A 53 4.95 4.52 -28.48
CA ASN A 53 3.96 5.35 -27.79
C ASN A 53 2.54 4.97 -28.25
N SER A 54 1.55 5.29 -27.44
CA SER A 54 0.11 5.11 -27.66
C SER A 54 -0.43 6.04 -28.77
N GLY A 55 -1.61 5.69 -29.31
CA GLY A 55 -2.38 6.54 -30.24
C GLY A 55 -1.91 6.55 -31.69
N GLY A 56 -0.91 5.74 -32.08
CA GLY A 56 -0.40 5.67 -33.45
C GLY A 56 -1.17 4.69 -34.33
N ALA A 57 -1.19 4.95 -35.66
CA ALA A 57 -1.90 4.12 -36.62
C ALA A 57 -1.17 2.80 -37.01
N PHE A 58 -0.05 2.49 -36.40
CA PHE A 58 0.78 1.33 -36.73
C PHE A 58 0.72 0.25 -35.62
N VAL A 59 1.16 -0.97 -35.97
CA VAL A 59 0.89 -2.17 -35.17
C VAL A 59 1.41 -2.06 -33.72
N THR A 60 2.67 -1.68 -33.52
CA THR A 60 3.26 -1.62 -32.16
C THR A 60 2.60 -0.57 -31.26
N SER A 61 2.11 0.54 -31.82
CA SER A 61 1.35 1.53 -31.07
C SER A 61 -0.02 0.98 -30.62
N ARG A 62 -0.72 0.24 -31.52
CA ARG A 62 -1.99 -0.41 -31.13
C ARG A 62 -1.80 -1.53 -30.11
N GLU A 63 -0.67 -2.23 -30.15
CA GLU A 63 -0.30 -3.20 -29.10
C GLU A 63 -0.07 -2.52 -27.75
N THR A 64 0.58 -1.35 -27.74
CA THR A 64 0.73 -0.52 -26.55
C THR A 64 -0.63 -0.03 -26.02
N ASP A 65 -1.54 0.43 -26.89
CA ASP A 65 -2.89 0.83 -26.49
C ASP A 65 -3.64 -0.34 -25.82
N THR A 66 -3.60 -1.52 -26.46
CA THR A 66 -4.24 -2.74 -25.91
C THR A 66 -3.65 -3.15 -24.56
N LEU A 67 -2.33 -3.06 -24.40
CA LEU A 67 -1.66 -3.34 -23.14
C LEU A 67 -2.10 -2.36 -22.03
N SER A 68 -2.11 -1.06 -22.33
CA SER A 68 -2.51 -0.02 -21.38
C SER A 68 -3.95 -0.21 -20.94
N GLU A 69 -4.88 -0.44 -21.89
CA GLU A 69 -6.28 -0.75 -21.58
C GLU A 69 -6.41 -1.99 -20.68
N ALA A 70 -5.66 -3.05 -20.97
CA ALA A 70 -5.67 -4.27 -20.16
C ALA A 70 -5.12 -4.04 -18.75
N ALA A 71 -4.11 -3.19 -18.56
CA ALA A 71 -3.56 -2.84 -17.28
C ALA A 71 -4.54 -2.02 -16.41
N HIS A 72 -5.23 -1.02 -17.04
CA HIS A 72 -6.28 -0.25 -16.36
C HIS A 72 -7.44 -1.17 -15.93
N GLN A 73 -7.90 -2.07 -16.83
CA GLN A 73 -8.94 -3.04 -16.49
C GLN A 73 -8.50 -3.98 -15.35
N ALA A 74 -7.23 -4.42 -15.37
CA ALA A 74 -6.71 -5.32 -14.34
C ALA A 74 -6.70 -4.65 -12.94
N MET A 75 -6.28 -3.40 -12.85
CA MET A 75 -6.33 -2.65 -11.60
C MET A 75 -7.75 -2.33 -11.16
N ALA A 76 -8.65 -2.01 -12.10
CA ALA A 76 -10.06 -1.83 -11.82
C ALA A 76 -10.68 -3.10 -11.21
N ASP A 77 -10.38 -4.27 -11.78
CA ASP A 77 -10.85 -5.56 -11.26
C ASP A 77 -10.35 -5.85 -9.83
N LEU A 78 -9.10 -5.47 -9.51
CA LEU A 78 -8.53 -5.63 -8.17
C LEU A 78 -9.22 -4.73 -7.13
N LEU A 79 -9.52 -3.48 -7.53
CA LEU A 79 -10.04 -2.44 -6.64
C LEU A 79 -11.58 -2.36 -6.60
N GLY A 80 -12.29 -3.13 -7.43
CA GLY A 80 -13.75 -3.03 -7.56
C GLY A 80 -14.19 -1.74 -8.23
N ALA A 81 -13.43 -1.27 -9.22
CA ALA A 81 -13.59 -0.01 -9.94
C ALA A 81 -13.92 -0.22 -11.43
N GLU A 82 -14.10 0.89 -12.16
CA GLU A 82 -14.13 0.91 -13.63
C GLU A 82 -12.76 1.35 -14.17
N PRO A 83 -12.32 0.89 -15.37
CA PRO A 83 -11.01 1.24 -15.92
C PRO A 83 -10.77 2.75 -16.06
N GLY A 84 -11.80 3.50 -16.42
CA GLY A 84 -11.74 4.96 -16.57
C GLY A 84 -11.59 5.75 -15.26
N GLU A 85 -11.62 5.07 -14.12
CA GLU A 85 -11.39 5.64 -12.78
C GLU A 85 -9.95 5.42 -12.30
N ILE A 86 -9.13 4.69 -13.08
CA ILE A 86 -7.75 4.35 -12.74
C ILE A 86 -6.78 5.27 -13.49
N ALA A 87 -5.78 5.76 -12.80
CA ALA A 87 -4.63 6.44 -13.40
C ALA A 87 -3.32 5.84 -12.90
N PHE A 88 -2.36 5.70 -13.80
CA PHE A 88 -1.01 5.28 -13.47
C PHE A 88 -0.06 6.47 -13.29
N GLY A 89 0.93 6.32 -12.41
CA GLY A 89 1.98 7.32 -12.22
C GLY A 89 3.28 6.68 -11.72
N PRO A 90 4.35 7.47 -11.53
CA PRO A 90 5.65 6.92 -11.14
C PRO A 90 5.62 6.18 -9.79
N ASN A 91 4.84 6.67 -8.84
CA ASN A 91 4.58 6.10 -7.52
C ASN A 91 3.40 6.83 -6.88
N MET A 92 2.84 6.29 -5.77
CA MET A 92 1.72 6.92 -5.08
C MET A 92 2.05 8.33 -4.57
N THR A 93 3.27 8.57 -4.09
CA THR A 93 3.69 9.88 -3.57
C THR A 93 3.59 10.97 -4.63
N SER A 94 4.07 10.69 -5.85
CA SER A 94 3.96 11.61 -6.99
C SER A 94 2.51 11.87 -7.39
N LEU A 95 1.66 10.83 -7.36
CA LEU A 95 0.23 10.95 -7.62
C LEU A 95 -0.46 11.78 -6.53
N THR A 96 -0.15 11.55 -5.24
CA THR A 96 -0.70 12.34 -4.13
C THR A 96 -0.29 13.81 -4.24
N LEU A 97 0.98 14.09 -4.59
CA LEU A 97 1.44 15.47 -4.85
C LEU A 97 0.74 16.12 -6.06
N ALA A 98 0.41 15.35 -7.11
CA ALA A 98 -0.33 15.86 -8.26
C ALA A 98 -1.79 16.13 -7.90
N VAL A 99 -2.46 15.18 -7.25
CA VAL A 99 -3.86 15.30 -6.82
C VAL A 99 -4.02 16.43 -5.82
N SER A 100 -3.17 16.51 -4.79
CA SER A 100 -3.29 17.52 -3.74
C SER A 100 -3.24 18.94 -4.29
N ARG A 101 -2.37 19.21 -5.26
CA ARG A 101 -2.30 20.51 -5.94
C ARG A 101 -3.51 20.78 -6.84
N ALA A 102 -4.01 19.76 -7.53
CA ALA A 102 -5.13 19.90 -8.44
C ALA A 102 -6.44 20.17 -7.68
N ILE A 103 -6.74 19.35 -6.67
CA ILE A 103 -8.00 19.43 -5.92
C ILE A 103 -8.08 20.67 -5.04
N SER A 104 -6.95 21.17 -4.58
CA SER A 104 -6.89 22.35 -3.71
C SER A 104 -6.95 23.70 -4.44
N ARG A 105 -7.09 23.71 -5.77
CA ARG A 105 -7.03 24.98 -6.53
C ARG A 105 -8.03 26.02 -6.04
N GLU A 106 -9.24 25.57 -5.68
CA GLU A 106 -10.35 26.41 -5.23
C GLU A 106 -10.48 26.49 -3.70
N TRP A 107 -9.51 25.96 -2.95
CA TRP A 107 -9.50 26.07 -1.50
C TRP A 107 -8.84 27.36 -1.04
N ASP A 108 -9.32 27.93 0.07
CA ASP A 108 -8.96 29.23 0.56
C ASP A 108 -8.39 29.21 1.98
N ALA A 109 -7.80 30.35 2.38
CA ALA A 109 -7.35 30.56 3.75
C ALA A 109 -8.50 30.37 4.76
N GLY A 110 -8.22 29.62 5.82
CA GLY A 110 -9.18 29.24 6.86
C GLY A 110 -10.01 27.99 6.52
N ASP A 111 -9.86 27.38 5.35
CA ASP A 111 -10.30 26.01 5.13
C ASP A 111 -9.44 25.04 5.97
N GLU A 112 -9.94 23.84 6.18
CA GLU A 112 -9.33 22.88 7.09
C GLU A 112 -9.07 21.53 6.40
N LEU A 113 -7.97 20.90 6.81
CA LEU A 113 -7.64 19.52 6.49
C LEU A 113 -7.61 18.69 7.77
N VAL A 114 -7.98 17.44 7.67
CA VAL A 114 -7.82 16.46 8.76
C VAL A 114 -6.85 15.38 8.30
N LEU A 115 -5.75 15.23 9.04
CA LEU A 115 -4.71 14.22 8.81
C LEU A 115 -4.60 13.30 10.01
N THR A 116 -3.79 12.23 9.92
CA THR A 116 -3.55 11.34 11.08
C THR A 116 -2.08 11.29 11.47
N HIS A 117 -1.81 11.12 12.77
CA HIS A 117 -0.48 10.84 13.27
C HIS A 117 -0.02 9.39 12.99
N LEU A 118 -0.86 8.55 12.40
CA LEU A 118 -0.57 7.14 12.11
C LEU A 118 -0.02 6.89 10.71
N ASP A 119 -0.05 7.90 9.83
CA ASP A 119 0.19 7.74 8.41
C ASP A 119 1.67 7.80 8.00
N HIS A 120 1.93 7.22 6.83
CA HIS A 120 3.16 7.45 6.09
C HIS A 120 3.23 8.91 5.60
N ASP A 121 4.41 9.52 5.63
CA ASP A 121 4.60 10.95 5.28
C ASP A 121 4.19 11.29 3.83
N ALA A 122 4.15 10.33 2.93
CA ALA A 122 3.58 10.52 1.58
C ALA A 122 2.08 10.83 1.58
N ASN A 123 1.35 10.50 2.67
CA ASN A 123 -0.03 10.89 2.90
C ASN A 123 -0.19 12.04 3.90
N VAL A 124 0.90 12.65 4.31
CA VAL A 124 0.94 13.81 5.23
C VAL A 124 1.54 15.03 4.55
N ALA A 125 2.80 14.94 4.12
CA ALA A 125 3.55 16.06 3.58
C ALA A 125 2.87 16.78 2.39
N PRO A 126 2.26 16.10 1.40
CA PRO A 126 1.57 16.79 0.31
C PRO A 126 0.44 17.71 0.79
N TRP A 127 -0.29 17.28 1.81
CA TRP A 127 -1.39 18.04 2.41
C TRP A 127 -0.89 19.20 3.29
N LEU A 128 0.21 19.01 4.04
CA LEU A 128 0.89 20.07 4.77
C LEU A 128 1.40 21.17 3.82
N LEU A 129 1.92 20.78 2.67
CA LEU A 129 2.35 21.74 1.64
C LEU A 129 1.17 22.56 1.11
N VAL A 130 0.04 21.91 0.81
CA VAL A 130 -1.20 22.61 0.42
C VAL A 130 -1.67 23.55 1.51
N ALA A 131 -1.73 23.06 2.77
CA ALA A 131 -2.18 23.88 3.90
C ALA A 131 -1.30 25.14 4.07
N ARG A 132 0.01 24.98 3.98
CA ARG A 132 0.97 26.09 4.06
C ARG A 132 0.76 27.09 2.92
N ASP A 133 0.67 26.59 1.67
CA ASP A 133 0.60 27.44 0.48
C ASP A 133 -0.74 28.19 0.38
N LYS A 134 -1.81 27.63 0.97
CA LYS A 134 -3.17 28.18 0.96
C LYS A 134 -3.57 28.90 2.27
N GLY A 135 -2.76 28.82 3.33
CA GLY A 135 -3.11 29.36 4.65
C GLY A 135 -4.25 28.60 5.33
N MET A 136 -4.32 27.29 5.13
CA MET A 136 -5.32 26.40 5.72
C MET A 136 -4.90 25.92 7.11
N THR A 137 -5.86 25.43 7.89
CA THR A 137 -5.62 24.82 9.20
C THR A 137 -5.56 23.31 9.06
N VAL A 138 -4.58 22.68 9.68
CA VAL A 138 -4.49 21.22 9.78
C VAL A 138 -4.93 20.76 11.15
N ARG A 139 -5.87 19.83 11.20
CA ARG A 139 -6.32 19.12 12.39
C ARG A 139 -5.85 17.67 12.34
N TRP A 140 -5.64 17.06 13.50
CA TRP A 140 -5.04 15.74 13.57
C TRP A 140 -5.94 14.74 14.29
N ILE A 141 -6.14 13.57 13.68
CA ILE A 141 -6.65 12.38 14.37
C ILE A 141 -5.44 11.74 15.05
N ASP A 142 -5.49 11.64 16.38
CA ASP A 142 -4.47 10.97 17.16
C ASP A 142 -4.69 9.45 17.15
N PHE A 143 -3.73 8.72 17.68
CA PHE A 143 -3.86 7.28 17.91
C PHE A 143 -3.42 6.94 19.34
N ASP A 144 -3.96 5.86 19.87
CA ASP A 144 -3.56 5.29 21.14
C ASP A 144 -2.17 4.64 21.01
N PRO A 145 -1.12 5.13 21.72
CA PRO A 145 0.23 4.60 21.64
C PRO A 145 0.38 3.12 22.00
N ASP A 146 -0.51 2.59 22.82
CA ASP A 146 -0.44 1.19 23.28
C ASP A 146 -1.05 0.23 22.24
N THR A 147 -2.14 0.65 21.59
CA THR A 147 -2.85 -0.20 20.62
C THR A 147 -2.57 0.16 19.17
N GLY A 148 -2.06 1.37 18.89
CA GLY A 148 -1.88 1.91 17.57
C GLY A 148 -3.18 2.20 16.83
N MET A 149 -4.32 2.27 17.53
CA MET A 149 -5.64 2.54 16.93
C MET A 149 -5.91 4.03 16.86
N LEU A 150 -6.48 4.49 15.71
CA LEU A 150 -6.94 5.88 15.57
C LEU A 150 -8.08 6.18 16.57
N ASP A 151 -8.05 7.38 17.14
CA ASP A 151 -9.13 7.93 17.97
C ASP A 151 -10.29 8.41 17.06
N LEU A 152 -11.15 7.48 16.66
CA LEU A 152 -12.32 7.80 15.86
C LEU A 152 -13.44 8.46 16.65
N GLU A 153 -13.41 8.43 17.98
CA GLU A 153 -14.39 9.14 18.82
C GLU A 153 -14.16 10.65 18.75
N ALA A 154 -12.91 11.09 18.61
CA ALA A 154 -12.57 12.50 18.43
C ALA A 154 -12.88 13.02 17.02
N LEU A 155 -12.98 12.16 15.98
CA LEU A 155 -13.12 12.58 14.58
C LEU A 155 -14.32 13.52 14.35
N PRO A 156 -15.55 13.28 14.87
CA PRO A 156 -16.67 14.21 14.68
C PRO A 156 -16.36 15.64 15.13
N GLY A 157 -15.58 15.81 16.20
CA GLY A 157 -15.17 17.12 16.72
C GLY A 157 -14.10 17.84 15.87
N LEU A 158 -13.45 17.11 14.96
CA LEU A 158 -12.47 17.66 14.02
C LEU A 158 -13.11 18.12 12.70
N LEU A 159 -14.36 17.73 12.43
CA LEU A 159 -15.08 18.04 11.21
C LEU A 159 -15.91 19.30 11.35
N GLY A 160 -15.97 20.08 10.27
CA GLY A 160 -16.77 21.30 10.21
C GLY A 160 -17.11 21.71 8.76
N PRO A 161 -17.86 22.80 8.59
CA PRO A 161 -18.27 23.25 7.24
C PRO A 161 -17.11 23.73 6.38
N ARG A 162 -15.94 23.97 6.98
CA ARG A 162 -14.70 24.36 6.28
C ARG A 162 -13.73 23.21 6.08
N THR A 163 -14.02 22.03 6.58
CA THR A 163 -13.20 20.83 6.34
C THR A 163 -13.36 20.41 4.89
N ARG A 164 -12.26 20.40 4.14
CA ARG A 164 -12.22 20.08 2.70
C ARG A 164 -11.86 18.65 2.43
N LEU A 165 -10.98 18.08 3.27
CA LEU A 165 -10.49 16.73 3.04
C LEU A 165 -10.04 16.08 4.37
N VAL A 166 -10.27 14.78 4.47
CA VAL A 166 -9.68 13.88 5.45
C VAL A 166 -8.75 12.93 4.69
N ALA A 167 -7.47 12.90 5.04
CA ALA A 167 -6.53 11.93 4.50
C ALA A 167 -6.18 10.89 5.57
N VAL A 168 -6.28 9.60 5.22
CA VAL A 168 -6.04 8.49 6.15
C VAL A 168 -5.46 7.28 5.43
N GLY A 169 -4.51 6.59 6.05
CA GLY A 169 -3.99 5.31 5.57
C GLY A 169 -4.99 4.17 5.81
N GLY A 170 -5.16 3.29 4.83
CA GLY A 170 -5.94 2.05 4.99
C GLY A 170 -5.31 1.11 6.02
N ALA A 171 -3.97 1.09 6.09
CA ALA A 171 -3.21 0.40 7.13
C ALA A 171 -1.92 1.15 7.44
N SER A 172 -1.50 1.13 8.72
CA SER A 172 -0.25 1.73 9.14
C SER A 172 0.96 0.95 8.61
N ASN A 173 1.84 1.63 7.89
CA ASN A 173 3.09 1.06 7.39
C ASN A 173 4.12 0.82 8.51
N ALA A 174 3.94 1.40 9.69
CA ALA A 174 4.80 1.21 10.85
C ALA A 174 4.25 0.14 11.79
N LEU A 175 3.02 0.30 12.26
CA LEU A 175 2.45 -0.52 13.34
C LEU A 175 1.57 -1.68 12.86
N GLY A 176 1.20 -1.67 11.57
CA GLY A 176 0.35 -2.71 10.97
C GLY A 176 -1.15 -2.57 11.30
N THR A 177 -1.57 -1.53 12.00
CA THR A 177 -2.99 -1.29 12.29
C THR A 177 -3.79 -1.15 11.00
N LEU A 178 -4.85 -1.92 10.85
CA LEU A 178 -5.84 -1.80 9.77
C LEU A 178 -6.94 -0.84 10.23
N ASN A 179 -7.13 0.26 9.51
CA ASN A 179 -8.15 1.26 9.82
C ASN A 179 -9.50 0.92 9.17
N ASP A 180 -10.59 1.13 9.90
CA ASP A 180 -11.96 0.96 9.38
C ASP A 180 -12.34 2.18 8.52
N ILE A 181 -11.92 2.15 7.24
CA ILE A 181 -12.18 3.21 6.27
C ILE A 181 -13.69 3.44 6.08
N ASN A 182 -14.49 2.38 6.11
CA ASN A 182 -15.93 2.51 5.97
C ASN A 182 -16.58 3.23 7.17
N ALA A 183 -16.11 2.98 8.40
CA ALA A 183 -16.55 3.73 9.57
C ALA A 183 -16.15 5.20 9.47
N ILE A 184 -14.92 5.49 9.06
CA ILE A 184 -14.42 6.86 8.84
C ILE A 184 -15.26 7.58 7.77
N ALA A 185 -15.53 6.91 6.64
CA ALA A 185 -16.37 7.47 5.57
C ALA A 185 -17.77 7.84 6.07
N ARG A 186 -18.40 6.97 6.89
CA ARG A 186 -19.70 7.27 7.49
C ARG A 186 -19.67 8.47 8.42
N ILE A 187 -18.65 8.58 9.27
CA ILE A 187 -18.49 9.73 10.18
C ILE A 187 -18.34 11.04 9.38
N ILE A 188 -17.49 11.04 8.35
CA ILE A 188 -17.28 12.20 7.48
C ILE A 188 -18.58 12.61 6.80
N LYS A 189 -19.27 11.66 6.16
CA LYS A 189 -20.50 11.92 5.41
C LYS A 189 -21.63 12.46 6.29
N PHE A 190 -21.66 12.06 7.58
CA PHE A 190 -22.63 12.58 8.53
C PHE A 190 -22.27 13.98 9.04
N GLY A 191 -20.98 14.29 9.22
CA GLY A 191 -20.51 15.50 9.89
C GLY A 191 -20.04 16.62 8.95
N SER A 192 -19.77 16.34 7.66
CA SER A 192 -19.21 17.33 6.73
C SER A 192 -19.43 16.98 5.25
N GLN A 193 -18.94 17.86 4.36
CA GLN A 193 -18.82 17.59 2.91
C GLN A 193 -17.35 17.32 2.51
N ALA A 194 -16.49 17.01 3.49
CA ALA A 194 -15.09 16.75 3.24
C ALA A 194 -14.90 15.50 2.39
N LEU A 195 -13.93 15.54 1.50
CA LEU A 195 -13.51 14.37 0.72
C LEU A 195 -12.69 13.42 1.59
N LEU A 196 -12.80 12.13 1.31
CA LEU A 196 -11.98 11.10 1.94
C LEU A 196 -10.93 10.58 0.96
N PHE A 197 -9.67 10.90 1.24
CA PHE A 197 -8.50 10.39 0.53
C PHE A 197 -7.87 9.23 1.31
N VAL A 198 -7.67 8.08 0.65
CA VAL A 198 -7.14 6.88 1.29
C VAL A 198 -5.79 6.50 0.70
N ASP A 199 -4.76 6.43 1.54
CA ASP A 199 -3.50 5.74 1.22
C ASP A 199 -3.67 4.25 1.50
N ALA A 200 -3.88 3.46 0.44
CA ALA A 200 -4.09 2.02 0.52
C ALA A 200 -2.81 1.20 0.22
N VAL A 201 -1.65 1.83 0.24
CA VAL A 201 -0.36 1.18 -0.09
C VAL A 201 -0.09 -0.04 0.78
N GLN A 202 -0.46 0.01 2.06
CA GLN A 202 -0.26 -1.10 3.00
C GLN A 202 -1.51 -1.96 3.24
N SER A 203 -2.66 -1.56 2.72
CA SER A 203 -3.89 -2.39 2.85
C SER A 203 -4.14 -3.25 1.62
N VAL A 204 -3.98 -2.72 0.40
CA VAL A 204 -4.20 -3.49 -0.86
C VAL A 204 -3.40 -4.80 -0.92
N PRO A 205 -2.13 -4.88 -0.48
CA PRO A 205 -1.38 -6.14 -0.49
C PRO A 205 -1.98 -7.25 0.39
N HIS A 206 -2.75 -6.88 1.41
CA HIS A 206 -3.08 -7.76 2.52
C HIS A 206 -4.58 -7.98 2.75
N VAL A 207 -5.46 -7.15 2.16
CA VAL A 207 -6.91 -7.31 2.34
C VAL A 207 -7.65 -7.08 1.02
N PRO A 208 -8.76 -7.80 0.78
CA PRO A 208 -9.62 -7.52 -0.36
C PRO A 208 -10.07 -6.05 -0.34
N THR A 209 -9.89 -5.36 -1.46
CA THR A 209 -10.23 -3.95 -1.59
C THR A 209 -11.40 -3.79 -2.55
N ASP A 210 -12.43 -3.05 -2.13
CA ASP A 210 -13.56 -2.62 -2.96
C ASP A 210 -13.83 -1.16 -2.66
N VAL A 211 -13.44 -0.28 -3.57
CA VAL A 211 -13.52 1.19 -3.40
C VAL A 211 -14.95 1.67 -3.19
N ARG A 212 -15.94 0.97 -3.75
CA ARG A 212 -17.36 1.28 -3.55
C ARG A 212 -17.81 0.99 -2.12
N ALA A 213 -17.37 -0.16 -1.58
CA ALA A 213 -17.67 -0.57 -0.22
C ALA A 213 -16.92 0.28 0.82
N LEU A 214 -15.70 0.72 0.52
CA LEU A 214 -14.93 1.61 1.40
C LEU A 214 -15.60 2.98 1.57
N GLY A 215 -16.26 3.49 0.52
CA GLY A 215 -16.95 4.78 0.57
C GLY A 215 -16.02 5.98 0.53
N CYS A 216 -14.77 5.82 0.13
CA CYS A 216 -13.82 6.89 -0.10
C CYS A 216 -14.06 7.59 -1.44
N ASP A 217 -13.44 8.75 -1.63
CA ASP A 217 -13.55 9.56 -2.85
C ASP A 217 -12.33 9.39 -3.76
N LEU A 218 -11.17 9.16 -3.16
CA LEU A 218 -9.88 8.95 -3.81
C LEU A 218 -9.10 7.86 -3.05
N LEU A 219 -8.36 7.05 -3.79
CA LEU A 219 -7.50 6.02 -3.22
C LEU A 219 -6.20 5.92 -4.03
N VAL A 220 -5.08 5.75 -3.33
CA VAL A 220 -3.79 5.49 -3.97
C VAL A 220 -3.17 4.20 -3.45
N CYS A 221 -2.48 3.48 -4.33
CA CYS A 221 -1.66 2.32 -3.97
C CYS A 221 -0.42 2.21 -4.87
N SER A 222 0.44 1.24 -4.59
CA SER A 222 1.69 1.03 -5.33
C SER A 222 1.96 -0.45 -5.57
N PRO A 223 1.99 -0.91 -6.83
CA PRO A 223 2.18 -2.33 -7.19
C PRO A 223 3.41 -2.99 -6.59
N TYR A 224 4.52 -2.28 -6.37
CA TYR A 224 5.70 -2.86 -5.75
C TYR A 224 5.51 -3.32 -4.30
N LYS A 225 4.37 -3.00 -3.68
CA LYS A 225 3.96 -3.52 -2.37
C LYS A 225 3.13 -4.80 -2.48
N PHE A 226 2.58 -5.08 -3.67
CA PHE A 226 1.81 -6.29 -3.96
C PHE A 226 2.35 -7.03 -5.19
N PHE A 227 3.69 -7.30 -5.15
CA PHE A 227 4.41 -8.25 -6.02
C PHE A 227 4.68 -7.77 -7.45
N GLY A 228 4.46 -6.47 -7.73
CA GLY A 228 4.62 -5.84 -9.03
C GLY A 228 5.82 -4.88 -9.14
N PRO A 229 5.90 -4.12 -10.22
CA PRO A 229 6.93 -3.12 -10.46
C PRO A 229 6.72 -1.84 -9.64
N HIS A 230 7.75 -0.99 -9.59
CA HIS A 230 7.65 0.36 -9.02
C HIS A 230 6.78 1.24 -9.91
N GLN A 231 5.53 1.38 -9.52
CA GLN A 231 4.54 2.24 -10.14
C GLN A 231 3.54 2.72 -9.10
N GLY A 232 2.86 3.82 -9.33
CA GLY A 232 1.73 4.29 -8.56
C GLY A 232 0.41 4.05 -9.29
N VAL A 233 -0.65 3.87 -8.53
CA VAL A 233 -2.03 3.79 -9.01
C VAL A 233 -2.88 4.74 -8.20
N LEU A 234 -3.65 5.57 -8.89
CA LEU A 234 -4.71 6.40 -8.34
C LEU A 234 -6.05 5.85 -8.81
N TRP A 235 -6.96 5.67 -7.91
CA TRP A 235 -8.39 5.57 -8.18
C TRP A 235 -9.10 6.83 -7.68
N GLY A 236 -10.08 7.31 -8.42
CA GLY A 236 -10.95 8.38 -7.98
C GLY A 236 -12.34 8.27 -8.59
N ARG A 237 -13.36 8.72 -7.86
CA ARG A 237 -14.73 8.78 -8.39
C ARG A 237 -14.78 9.63 -9.65
N VAL A 238 -15.46 9.15 -10.69
CA VAL A 238 -15.56 9.84 -11.99
C VAL A 238 -16.12 11.25 -11.84
N ASP A 239 -17.21 11.40 -11.08
CA ASP A 239 -17.86 12.70 -10.87
C ASP A 239 -16.96 13.72 -10.18
N LEU A 240 -16.10 13.26 -9.26
CA LEU A 240 -15.09 14.10 -8.62
C LEU A 240 -13.96 14.46 -9.60
N LEU A 241 -13.37 13.46 -10.26
CA LEU A 241 -12.25 13.65 -11.17
C LEU A 241 -12.62 14.52 -12.37
N ASP A 242 -13.88 14.45 -12.85
CA ASP A 242 -14.35 15.27 -13.96
C ASP A 242 -14.38 16.75 -13.59
N GLY A 243 -14.67 17.08 -12.34
CA GLY A 243 -14.63 18.44 -11.81
C GLY A 243 -13.23 19.00 -11.50
N ILE A 244 -12.16 18.17 -11.57
CA ILE A 244 -10.81 18.60 -11.20
C ILE A 244 -9.97 18.92 -12.44
N GLU A 245 -9.40 20.12 -12.49
CA GLU A 245 -8.40 20.47 -13.49
C GLU A 245 -7.00 20.01 -13.07
N ALA A 246 -6.54 18.91 -13.66
CA ALA A 246 -5.23 18.35 -13.39
C ALA A 246 -4.08 19.23 -13.95
N TYR A 247 -2.93 19.23 -13.27
CA TYR A 247 -1.69 19.83 -13.75
C TYR A 247 -1.05 18.92 -14.81
N LYS A 248 -1.45 19.05 -16.06
CA LYS A 248 -0.98 18.26 -17.20
C LYS A 248 -0.57 19.14 -18.38
N VAL A 249 0.20 18.57 -19.30
CA VAL A 249 0.48 19.25 -20.59
C VAL A 249 -0.79 19.31 -21.43
N ARG A 250 -0.93 20.36 -22.22
CA ARG A 250 -2.17 20.63 -23.00
C ARG A 250 -2.63 19.48 -23.88
N PRO A 251 -1.73 18.75 -24.60
CA PRO A 251 -2.13 17.64 -25.46
C PRO A 251 -2.46 16.33 -24.75
N ALA A 252 -2.16 16.19 -23.44
CA ALA A 252 -2.50 14.96 -22.71
C ALA A 252 -4.02 14.75 -22.72
N ASP A 253 -4.44 13.49 -22.84
CA ASP A 253 -5.84 13.12 -23.00
C ASP A 253 -6.69 13.65 -21.84
N PRO A 254 -7.85 14.28 -22.12
CA PRO A 254 -8.78 14.72 -21.09
C PRO A 254 -9.72 13.61 -20.60
N ASP A 255 -9.88 12.54 -21.36
CA ASP A 255 -10.85 11.45 -21.11
C ASP A 255 -10.22 10.05 -21.23
N PRO A 256 -10.62 9.12 -20.37
CA PRO A 256 -11.49 9.31 -19.21
C PRO A 256 -10.85 10.21 -18.12
N PRO A 257 -11.65 10.79 -17.18
CA PRO A 257 -11.17 11.83 -16.25
C PRO A 257 -9.94 11.44 -15.42
N ALA A 258 -9.77 10.17 -15.06
CA ALA A 258 -8.58 9.70 -14.33
C ALA A 258 -7.29 9.87 -15.15
N HIS A 259 -7.33 9.66 -16.46
CA HIS A 259 -6.16 9.78 -17.35
C HIS A 259 -5.56 11.19 -17.40
N ARG A 260 -6.29 12.22 -16.94
CA ARG A 260 -5.74 13.57 -16.75
C ARG A 260 -4.58 13.60 -15.75
N PHE A 261 -4.48 12.61 -14.86
CA PHE A 261 -3.39 12.45 -13.91
C PHE A 261 -2.20 11.63 -14.44
N GLU A 262 -2.33 11.04 -15.62
CA GLU A 262 -1.24 10.48 -16.41
C GLU A 262 -0.57 11.60 -17.23
N THR A 263 0.19 12.44 -16.54
CA THR A 263 0.61 13.78 -17.00
C THR A 263 1.65 13.81 -18.12
N GLY A 264 2.19 12.66 -18.52
CA GLY A 264 3.18 12.47 -19.57
C GLY A 264 3.19 11.03 -20.03
N THR A 265 4.02 10.70 -21.04
CA THR A 265 4.15 9.31 -21.54
C THR A 265 4.37 8.34 -20.39
N PRO A 266 3.48 7.37 -20.17
CA PRO A 266 3.61 6.42 -19.07
C PRO A 266 4.71 5.38 -19.31
N SER A 267 5.11 4.67 -18.27
CA SER A 267 5.95 3.48 -18.38
C SER A 267 5.07 2.29 -18.77
N PHE A 268 5.01 2.00 -20.07
CA PHE A 268 4.21 0.88 -20.59
C PHE A 268 4.76 -0.47 -20.14
N GLU A 269 6.07 -0.60 -20.01
CA GLU A 269 6.71 -1.79 -19.44
C GLU A 269 6.29 -2.02 -17.98
N ALA A 270 6.13 -0.96 -17.19
CA ALA A 270 5.63 -1.10 -15.83
C ALA A 270 4.12 -1.42 -15.80
N GLN A 271 3.31 -0.88 -16.72
CA GLN A 271 1.91 -1.29 -16.88
C GLN A 271 1.81 -2.78 -17.26
N ALA A 272 2.70 -3.28 -18.16
CA ALA A 272 2.81 -4.70 -18.47
C ALA A 272 3.11 -5.54 -17.19
N GLY A 273 4.03 -5.08 -16.37
CA GLY A 273 4.34 -5.73 -15.09
C GLY A 273 3.18 -5.71 -14.10
N VAL A 274 2.40 -4.63 -14.06
CA VAL A 274 1.16 -4.58 -13.24
C VAL A 274 0.14 -5.60 -13.74
N LEU A 275 -0.08 -5.68 -15.06
CA LEU A 275 -0.95 -6.70 -15.64
C LEU A 275 -0.52 -8.11 -15.23
N GLY A 276 0.77 -8.44 -15.36
CA GLY A 276 1.30 -9.74 -14.94
C GLY A 276 1.14 -10.00 -13.43
N THR A 277 1.25 -8.96 -12.60
CA THR A 277 0.97 -9.08 -11.15
C THR A 277 -0.48 -9.48 -10.89
N ILE A 278 -1.42 -8.87 -11.59
CA ILE A 278 -2.86 -9.20 -11.43
C ILE A 278 -3.16 -10.59 -12.01
N GLU A 279 -2.50 -10.99 -13.08
CA GLU A 279 -2.59 -12.37 -13.62
C GLU A 279 -2.07 -13.41 -12.62
N TYR A 280 -0.98 -13.11 -11.89
CA TYR A 280 -0.51 -13.95 -10.80
C TYR A 280 -1.56 -14.10 -9.69
N LEU A 281 -2.17 -12.99 -9.24
CA LEU A 281 -3.21 -13.03 -8.22
C LEU A 281 -4.48 -13.76 -8.72
N ASP A 282 -4.83 -13.58 -9.98
CA ASP A 282 -5.94 -14.29 -10.63
C ASP A 282 -5.69 -15.82 -10.69
N TRP A 283 -4.45 -16.22 -11.05
CA TRP A 283 -4.02 -17.61 -10.98
C TRP A 283 -4.15 -18.18 -9.55
N LEU A 284 -3.68 -17.43 -8.56
CA LEU A 284 -3.80 -17.84 -7.16
C LEU A 284 -5.27 -18.00 -6.76
N GLY A 285 -6.13 -17.10 -7.20
CA GLY A 285 -7.57 -17.15 -6.95
C GLY A 285 -8.25 -18.38 -7.54
N GLY A 286 -7.75 -18.90 -8.67
CA GLY A 286 -8.22 -20.14 -9.27
C GLY A 286 -8.02 -21.39 -8.41
N HIS A 287 -7.15 -21.35 -7.38
CA HIS A 287 -7.03 -22.43 -6.39
C HIS A 287 -8.15 -22.41 -5.35
N PHE A 288 -8.89 -21.30 -5.20
CA PHE A 288 -9.87 -21.11 -4.13
C PHE A 288 -11.29 -20.80 -4.65
N SER A 289 -11.45 -20.60 -5.96
CA SER A 289 -12.73 -20.24 -6.57
C SER A 289 -12.82 -20.75 -8.00
N ASP A 290 -13.97 -21.39 -8.31
CA ASP A 290 -14.33 -21.81 -9.68
C ASP A 290 -15.03 -20.69 -10.49
N ALA A 291 -14.98 -19.45 -10.00
CA ALA A 291 -15.61 -18.32 -10.67
C ALA A 291 -15.00 -18.06 -12.06
N ASN A 292 -15.85 -17.75 -13.04
CA ASN A 292 -15.46 -17.52 -14.42
C ASN A 292 -14.97 -16.08 -14.70
N ASN A 293 -14.94 -15.20 -13.69
CA ASN A 293 -14.49 -13.82 -13.84
C ASN A 293 -13.33 -13.48 -12.88
N ARG A 294 -12.43 -12.64 -13.36
CA ARG A 294 -11.22 -12.21 -12.63
C ARG A 294 -11.55 -11.51 -11.30
N PRO A 295 -12.50 -10.56 -11.18
CA PRO A 295 -12.78 -9.90 -9.91
C PRO A 295 -13.13 -10.86 -8.76
N GLN A 296 -13.88 -11.93 -9.04
CA GLN A 296 -14.23 -12.92 -8.02
C GLN A 296 -13.04 -13.77 -7.63
N ARG A 297 -12.18 -14.18 -8.60
CA ARG A 297 -10.97 -14.93 -8.29
C ARG A 297 -9.96 -14.06 -7.52
N LEU A 298 -9.78 -12.79 -7.86
CA LEU A 298 -8.94 -11.86 -7.09
C LEU A 298 -9.42 -11.72 -5.65
N ARG A 299 -10.72 -11.58 -5.41
CA ARG A 299 -11.26 -11.56 -4.04
C ARG A 299 -10.99 -12.86 -3.29
N ALA A 300 -11.10 -14.01 -3.96
CA ALA A 300 -10.80 -15.32 -3.36
C ALA A 300 -9.30 -15.46 -3.04
N ALA A 301 -8.41 -15.02 -3.93
CA ALA A 301 -6.96 -14.97 -3.69
C ALA A 301 -6.63 -14.14 -2.44
N MET A 302 -7.14 -12.91 -2.39
CA MET A 302 -6.88 -12.01 -1.28
C MET A 302 -7.43 -12.54 0.05
N ALA A 303 -8.63 -13.14 0.05
CA ALA A 303 -9.19 -13.78 1.24
C ALA A 303 -8.32 -14.96 1.73
N ALA A 304 -7.78 -15.76 0.81
CA ALA A 304 -6.87 -16.86 1.15
C ALA A 304 -5.53 -16.34 1.69
N CYS A 305 -4.97 -15.26 1.09
CA CYS A 305 -3.77 -14.61 1.60
C CYS A 305 -4.00 -14.07 3.03
N VAL A 306 -5.11 -13.39 3.29
CA VAL A 306 -5.47 -12.93 4.65
C VAL A 306 -5.45 -14.07 5.66
N ALA A 307 -6.09 -15.20 5.33
CA ALA A 307 -6.14 -16.35 6.23
C ALA A 307 -4.75 -16.92 6.51
N TYR A 308 -3.95 -17.12 5.46
CA TYR A 308 -2.60 -17.65 5.56
C TYR A 308 -1.65 -16.70 6.33
N GLU A 309 -1.64 -15.42 6.00
CA GLU A 309 -0.83 -14.40 6.67
C GLU A 309 -1.23 -14.22 8.14
N ARG A 310 -2.52 -14.39 8.46
CA ARG A 310 -3.03 -14.37 9.84
C ARG A 310 -2.44 -15.49 10.68
N ASP A 311 -2.36 -16.69 10.14
CA ASP A 311 -1.76 -17.85 10.85
C ASP A 311 -0.27 -17.65 11.08
N LEU A 312 0.48 -17.16 10.08
CA LEU A 312 1.89 -16.81 10.22
C LEU A 312 2.11 -15.68 11.23
N GLY A 313 1.29 -14.65 11.17
CA GLY A 313 1.36 -13.51 12.10
C GLY A 313 1.05 -13.92 13.54
N ALA A 314 0.06 -14.79 13.75
CA ALA A 314 -0.25 -15.35 15.08
C ALA A 314 0.94 -16.16 15.65
N ARG A 315 1.60 -16.96 14.80
CA ARG A 315 2.82 -17.69 15.16
C ARG A 315 3.95 -16.73 15.56
N LEU A 316 4.16 -15.66 14.80
CA LEU A 316 5.18 -14.65 15.10
C LEU A 316 4.90 -13.94 16.41
N LEU A 317 3.66 -13.50 16.65
CA LEU A 317 3.24 -12.85 17.90
C LEU A 317 3.45 -13.76 19.11
N ALA A 318 3.10 -15.05 18.99
CA ALA A 318 3.37 -16.03 20.04
C ALA A 318 4.87 -16.18 20.30
N GLY A 319 5.70 -16.13 19.25
CA GLY A 319 7.17 -16.15 19.37
C GLY A 319 7.71 -14.90 20.10
N PHE A 320 7.23 -13.73 19.75
CA PHE A 320 7.64 -12.46 20.38
C PHE A 320 7.39 -12.45 21.90
N ALA A 321 6.26 -13.00 22.33
CA ALA A 321 5.91 -13.09 23.75
C ALA A 321 6.91 -13.92 24.58
N THR A 322 7.79 -14.69 23.94
CA THR A 322 8.79 -15.53 24.60
C THR A 322 10.19 -14.90 24.63
N ILE A 323 10.37 -13.71 24.05
CA ILE A 323 11.67 -13.02 23.98
C ILE A 323 11.74 -11.98 25.11
N PRO A 324 12.68 -12.12 26.08
CA PRO A 324 12.82 -11.17 27.16
C PRO A 324 13.13 -9.75 26.65
N GLY A 325 12.51 -8.73 27.25
CA GLY A 325 12.74 -7.32 26.89
C GLY A 325 12.16 -6.90 25.54
N LEU A 326 11.52 -7.80 24.77
CA LEU A 326 10.84 -7.42 23.53
C LEU A 326 9.52 -6.71 23.85
N LYS A 327 9.37 -5.51 23.30
CA LYS A 327 8.11 -4.78 23.27
C LYS A 327 7.56 -4.75 21.85
N LEU A 328 6.35 -5.27 21.66
CA LEU A 328 5.56 -5.08 20.44
C LEU A 328 4.83 -3.74 20.53
N TRP A 329 4.85 -2.97 19.44
CA TRP A 329 4.11 -1.75 19.29
C TRP A 329 2.89 -1.98 18.39
N GLY A 330 1.74 -1.39 18.76
CA GLY A 330 0.45 -1.62 18.09
C GLY A 330 -0.27 -2.87 18.59
N ARG A 331 -1.28 -3.31 17.86
CA ARG A 331 -2.22 -4.37 18.30
C ARG A 331 -1.51 -5.68 18.66
N PRO A 332 -1.87 -6.32 19.79
CA PRO A 332 -1.19 -7.54 20.25
C PRO A 332 -1.67 -8.82 19.54
N THR A 333 -2.70 -8.72 18.70
CA THR A 333 -3.29 -9.85 17.96
C THR A 333 -3.37 -9.53 16.47
N MET A 334 -3.71 -10.53 15.66
CA MET A 334 -3.95 -10.33 14.22
C MET A 334 -5.33 -9.74 13.89
N GLU A 335 -6.18 -9.52 14.88
CA GLU A 335 -7.46 -8.83 14.67
C GLU A 335 -7.23 -7.34 14.38
N GLY A 336 -7.74 -6.84 13.25
CA GLY A 336 -7.56 -5.45 12.82
C GLY A 336 -6.08 -5.09 12.56
N ARG A 337 -5.28 -6.03 12.07
CA ARG A 337 -3.87 -5.88 11.73
C ARG A 337 -3.57 -6.50 10.37
N VAL A 338 -2.76 -5.83 9.57
CA VAL A 338 -1.99 -6.43 8.47
C VAL A 338 -0.70 -7.04 9.03
N PRO A 339 -0.02 -7.96 8.34
CA PRO A 339 1.13 -8.70 8.88
C PRO A 339 2.42 -7.85 8.93
N THR A 340 2.31 -6.64 9.44
CA THR A 340 3.41 -5.69 9.74
C THR A 340 3.55 -5.55 11.24
N PHE A 341 4.75 -5.74 11.76
CA PHE A 341 5.07 -5.76 13.19
C PHE A 341 6.23 -4.81 13.48
N ALA A 342 6.06 -3.96 14.46
CA ALA A 342 7.08 -3.04 14.93
C ALA A 342 7.48 -3.42 16.36
N ILE A 343 8.78 -3.60 16.59
CA ILE A 343 9.30 -4.02 17.89
C ILE A 343 10.49 -3.16 18.33
N THR A 344 10.70 -3.16 19.64
CA THR A 344 11.97 -2.79 20.31
C THR A 344 12.39 -3.92 21.23
N ILE A 345 13.70 -4.04 21.51
CA ILE A 345 14.24 -4.98 22.50
C ILE A 345 15.12 -4.17 23.47
N ASP A 346 14.92 -4.36 24.76
CA ASP A 346 15.67 -3.65 25.80
C ASP A 346 17.18 -3.83 25.63
N GLY A 347 17.92 -2.72 25.67
CA GLY A 347 19.37 -2.71 25.51
C GLY A 347 19.88 -2.75 24.07
N HIS A 348 19.00 -2.82 23.07
CA HIS A 348 19.38 -2.89 21.66
C HIS A 348 18.85 -1.71 20.86
N TYR A 349 19.66 -1.14 19.97
CA TYR A 349 19.20 -0.21 18.96
C TYR A 349 18.57 -0.97 17.77
N PRO A 350 17.47 -0.47 17.16
CA PRO A 350 16.82 -1.11 16.02
C PRO A 350 17.77 -1.41 14.84
N ASP A 351 18.71 -0.52 14.57
CA ASP A 351 19.74 -0.69 13.53
C ASP A 351 20.67 -1.87 13.81
N ASP A 352 21.06 -2.09 15.07
CA ASP A 352 21.93 -3.20 15.44
C ASP A 352 21.19 -4.54 15.33
N LEU A 353 19.89 -4.55 15.71
CA LEU A 353 19.02 -5.71 15.49
C LEU A 353 18.89 -6.05 14.00
N ALA A 354 18.67 -5.03 13.14
CA ALA A 354 18.56 -5.24 11.70
C ALA A 354 19.85 -5.79 11.09
N ARG A 355 21.03 -5.30 11.53
CA ARG A 355 22.34 -5.82 11.09
C ARG A 355 22.55 -7.25 11.52
N ALA A 356 22.30 -7.57 12.77
CA ALA A 356 22.47 -8.94 13.30
C ALA A 356 21.54 -9.96 12.58
N LEU A 357 20.31 -9.56 12.23
CA LEU A 357 19.44 -10.36 11.40
C LEU A 357 20.00 -10.54 9.99
N ALA A 358 20.52 -9.46 9.37
CA ALA A 358 21.11 -9.50 8.03
C ALA A 358 22.32 -10.44 7.95
N ASP A 359 23.15 -10.55 8.99
CA ASP A 359 24.26 -11.50 9.09
C ASP A 359 23.78 -12.97 9.05
N SER A 360 22.48 -13.18 9.34
CA SER A 360 21.81 -14.46 9.25
C SER A 360 20.95 -14.62 7.99
N ASN A 361 21.11 -13.73 6.99
CA ASN A 361 20.28 -13.64 5.77
C ASN A 361 18.78 -13.43 6.05
N ILE A 362 18.43 -12.77 7.14
CA ILE A 362 17.08 -12.39 7.49
C ILE A 362 16.95 -10.87 7.33
N PHE A 363 16.10 -10.40 6.42
CA PHE A 363 16.04 -9.00 6.05
C PHE A 363 14.82 -8.32 6.69
N ALA A 364 15.08 -7.29 7.47
CA ALA A 364 14.08 -6.45 8.12
C ALA A 364 14.56 -4.99 8.15
N TRP A 365 13.65 -4.04 8.23
CA TRP A 365 13.98 -2.63 8.25
C TRP A 365 14.00 -2.06 9.67
N SER A 366 14.95 -1.15 9.93
CA SER A 366 15.00 -0.31 11.13
C SER A 366 14.70 1.16 10.81
N GLY A 367 14.32 1.93 11.81
CA GLY A 367 14.15 3.38 11.72
C GLY A 367 12.69 3.86 11.82
N HIS A 368 12.37 4.94 11.10
CA HIS A 368 11.04 5.58 11.13
C HIS A 368 10.14 5.23 9.93
N PHE A 369 10.65 4.60 8.88
CA PHE A 369 9.89 4.11 7.71
C PHE A 369 9.05 5.19 7.02
N TYR A 370 9.45 6.46 7.08
CA TYR A 370 8.64 7.62 6.69
C TYR A 370 7.31 7.76 7.48
N ALA A 371 7.13 7.05 8.61
CA ALA A 371 6.06 7.26 9.57
C ALA A 371 6.56 8.19 10.68
N VAL A 372 6.93 9.40 10.30
CA VAL A 372 7.63 10.38 11.15
C VAL A 372 6.77 10.72 12.37
N GLU A 373 5.48 10.99 12.15
CA GLU A 373 4.53 11.34 13.20
C GLU A 373 4.34 10.18 14.20
N VAL A 374 4.35 8.92 13.71
CA VAL A 374 4.26 7.72 14.59
C VAL A 374 5.45 7.68 15.54
N ILE A 375 6.66 7.83 15.02
CA ILE A 375 7.89 7.75 15.83
C ILE A 375 7.94 8.89 16.85
N ALA A 376 7.59 10.10 16.43
CA ALA A 376 7.52 11.26 17.34
C ALA A 376 6.47 11.04 18.44
N ARG A 377 5.27 10.54 18.09
CA ARG A 377 4.17 10.28 19.01
C ARG A 377 4.50 9.18 20.03
N LEU A 378 5.28 8.18 19.63
CA LEU A 378 5.77 7.11 20.51
C LEU A 378 7.00 7.54 21.33
N GLY A 379 7.60 8.71 21.06
CA GLY A 379 8.80 9.20 21.74
C GLY A 379 10.07 8.43 21.41
N LEU A 380 10.15 7.85 20.20
CA LEU A 380 11.24 6.95 19.78
C LEU A 380 12.29 7.62 18.88
N ASP A 381 12.22 8.93 18.63
CA ASP A 381 13.17 9.65 17.80
C ASP A 381 14.63 9.45 18.22
N ARG A 382 14.89 9.54 19.54
CA ARG A 382 16.24 9.37 20.09
C ARG A 382 16.67 7.92 20.27
N ALA A 383 15.71 6.98 20.19
CA ALA A 383 15.95 5.54 20.29
C ALA A 383 16.26 4.89 18.95
N GLY A 384 16.31 5.66 17.86
CA GLY A 384 16.56 5.15 16.50
C GLY A 384 15.33 4.54 15.82
N GLY A 385 14.11 4.81 16.35
CA GLY A 385 12.86 4.28 15.80
C GLY A 385 12.55 2.85 16.24
N LEU A 386 12.19 2.01 15.30
CA LEU A 386 11.70 0.65 15.49
C LEU A 386 12.43 -0.35 14.58
N LEU A 387 12.46 -1.63 14.94
CA LEU A 387 12.67 -2.72 14.01
C LEU A 387 11.31 -3.13 13.45
N ARG A 388 11.16 -3.09 12.11
CA ARG A 388 9.93 -3.46 11.42
C ARG A 388 10.10 -4.76 10.67
N ILE A 389 9.22 -5.70 10.97
CA ILE A 389 9.13 -7.04 10.38
C ILE A 389 7.81 -7.13 9.64
N GLY A 390 7.83 -7.57 8.39
CA GLY A 390 6.62 -7.75 7.60
C GLY A 390 6.59 -9.09 6.90
N LEU A 391 5.48 -9.77 7.03
CA LEU A 391 5.18 -11.01 6.32
C LEU A 391 4.36 -10.71 5.07
N CYS A 392 4.36 -11.64 4.14
CA CYS A 392 3.36 -11.73 3.08
C CYS A 392 3.15 -13.21 2.72
N HIS A 393 2.23 -13.48 1.81
CA HIS A 393 1.78 -14.84 1.53
C HIS A 393 2.84 -15.76 0.89
N TYR A 394 4.04 -15.29 0.54
CA TYR A 394 5.17 -16.17 0.19
C TYR A 394 6.08 -16.52 1.37
N SER A 395 5.87 -15.93 2.56
CA SER A 395 6.60 -16.31 3.77
C SER A 395 6.17 -17.68 4.28
N THR A 396 7.04 -18.39 5.02
CA THR A 396 6.73 -19.70 5.56
C THR A 396 6.82 -19.75 7.09
N ALA A 397 6.19 -20.75 7.69
CA ALA A 397 6.29 -21.00 9.13
C ALA A 397 7.72 -21.28 9.59
N ASP A 398 8.53 -21.99 8.78
CA ASP A 398 9.95 -22.23 9.06
C ASP A 398 10.76 -20.92 9.09
N GLU A 399 10.50 -20.02 8.14
CA GLU A 399 11.15 -18.70 8.12
C GLU A 399 10.78 -17.89 9.37
N VAL A 400 9.51 -17.92 9.81
CA VAL A 400 9.06 -17.29 11.07
C VAL A 400 9.79 -17.86 12.27
N ASP A 401 9.92 -19.20 12.36
CA ASP A 401 10.64 -19.85 13.46
C ASP A 401 12.13 -19.47 13.49
N ARG A 402 12.76 -19.38 12.32
CA ARG A 402 14.15 -18.94 12.19
C ARG A 402 14.35 -17.50 12.63
N LEU A 403 13.41 -16.59 12.29
CA LEU A 403 13.43 -15.21 12.79
C LEU A 403 13.32 -15.16 14.32
N ILE A 404 12.36 -15.92 14.91
CA ILE A 404 12.19 -15.98 16.36
C ILE A 404 13.45 -16.51 17.04
N ALA A 405 14.07 -17.57 16.49
CA ALA A 405 15.31 -18.11 16.99
C ALA A 405 16.48 -17.11 16.93
N ALA A 406 16.60 -16.37 15.81
CA ALA A 406 17.61 -15.33 15.64
C ALA A 406 17.44 -14.20 16.65
N LEU A 407 16.20 -13.70 16.84
CA LEU A 407 15.93 -12.64 17.82
C LEU A 407 16.15 -13.07 19.27
N ARG A 408 15.98 -14.37 19.61
CA ARG A 408 16.27 -14.90 20.95
C ARG A 408 17.77 -15.03 21.23
N ALA A 409 18.58 -15.10 20.20
CA ALA A 409 20.03 -15.28 20.33
C ALA A 409 20.78 -13.93 20.49
N LEU A 410 20.08 -12.82 20.34
CA LEU A 410 20.59 -11.47 20.54
C LEU A 410 20.53 -11.07 22.02
#